data_0f8d1187623ca1e41f7e4af0c8faa723
#
_entry.id   0f8d1187623ca1e41f7e4af0c8faa723
#
_cell.length_a   1.000
_cell.length_b   1.000
_cell.length_c   1.000
_cell.angle_alpha   90.00
_cell.angle_beta   90.00
_cell.angle_gamma   90.00
#
_symmetry.space_group_name_H-M   'P 1'
#
loop_
_entity.id
_entity.type
_entity.pdbx_description
1 polymer ?
#
loop_
_entity_poly.entity_id
_entity_poly.type
_entity_poly.pdbx_seq_one_letter_code
_entity_poly.pdbx_strand_id
1 'polypeptide(L)'
;MLPENDFINRHIGPRKKETQAMLDSLGLKNIDELINKTIPKDILINEDLNVGEPMSEARYLEHIQNLGRKNKTYRSYIGLGYYNNILPGVIQRNILENPGWYTAYTPYQAEISQGRLEALFNFQTVITDLTAMEITNASLLDEATAAAEAMSLSYQCKHRDKKNNSANVFLISDQCFPQTIDVIKTRAESIGIKIKIENHNNFIFSEDVFG
;
A
#
# COMPACT_ATOMS: atom_id res chain seq x y z
N MET A 1 -30.97 25.25 8.43
CA MET A 1 -30.44 24.09 7.69
C MET A 1 -29.23 24.54 6.90
N LEU A 2 -28.08 23.93 7.08
CA LEU A 2 -26.95 24.17 6.19
C LEU A 2 -27.34 23.63 4.79
N PRO A 3 -26.99 24.32 3.70
CA PRO A 3 -27.34 23.86 2.35
C PRO A 3 -26.75 22.49 2.09
N GLU A 4 -27.52 21.57 1.53
CA GLU A 4 -27.12 20.19 1.23
C GLU A 4 -25.88 20.07 0.34
N ASN A 5 -25.46 21.17 -0.30
CA ASN A 5 -24.34 21.24 -1.25
C ASN A 5 -23.10 21.96 -0.71
N ASP A 6 -22.91 22.07 0.59
CA ASP A 6 -21.77 22.79 1.16
C ASP A 6 -20.41 22.14 0.80
N PHE A 7 -20.38 20.83 0.66
CA PHE A 7 -19.18 20.08 0.21
C PHE A 7 -18.73 20.50 -1.21
N ILE A 8 -19.66 20.63 -2.14
CA ILE A 8 -19.37 21.03 -3.52
C ILE A 8 -18.66 22.38 -3.55
N ASN A 9 -19.18 23.37 -2.78
CA ASN A 9 -18.62 24.72 -2.75
C ASN A 9 -17.20 24.80 -2.17
N ARG A 10 -16.78 23.81 -1.38
CA ARG A 10 -15.44 23.73 -0.80
C ARG A 10 -14.45 22.93 -1.65
N HIS A 11 -14.94 22.05 -2.54
CA HIS A 11 -14.11 21.09 -3.28
C HIS A 11 -14.16 21.22 -4.79
N ILE A 12 -14.98 22.16 -5.27
CA ILE A 12 -15.08 22.38 -6.72
C ILE A 12 -13.87 23.16 -7.23
N GLY A 13 -13.42 22.80 -8.43
CA GLY A 13 -12.41 23.52 -9.17
C GLY A 13 -12.98 24.77 -9.85
N PRO A 14 -12.80 24.96 -11.18
CA PRO A 14 -13.22 26.16 -11.89
C PRO A 14 -14.74 26.32 -11.89
N ARG A 15 -15.20 27.56 -11.75
CA ARG A 15 -16.60 27.94 -11.86
C ARG A 15 -16.99 28.17 -13.33
N LYS A 16 -18.28 28.33 -13.61
CA LYS A 16 -18.80 28.47 -14.99
C LYS A 16 -18.02 29.48 -15.86
N LYS A 17 -17.68 30.65 -15.33
CA LYS A 17 -16.91 31.66 -16.08
C LYS A 17 -15.49 31.21 -16.38
N GLU A 18 -14.87 30.59 -15.42
CA GLU A 18 -13.50 30.07 -15.56
C GLU A 18 -13.47 28.88 -16.50
N THR A 19 -14.43 27.96 -16.38
CA THR A 19 -14.60 26.84 -17.33
C THR A 19 -14.79 27.34 -18.74
N GLN A 20 -15.65 28.39 -18.96
CA GLN A 20 -15.83 28.95 -20.28
C GLN A 20 -14.54 29.58 -20.82
N ALA A 21 -13.82 30.33 -20.01
CA ALA A 21 -12.55 30.94 -20.43
C ALA A 21 -11.50 29.88 -20.82
N MET A 22 -11.45 28.74 -20.11
CA MET A 22 -10.59 27.61 -20.45
C MET A 22 -11.00 26.98 -21.78
N LEU A 23 -12.30 26.75 -21.98
CA LEU A 23 -12.83 26.20 -23.24
C LEU A 23 -12.54 27.13 -24.43
N ASP A 24 -12.75 28.43 -24.24
CA ASP A 24 -12.48 29.44 -25.27
C ASP A 24 -10.98 29.46 -25.68
N SER A 25 -10.08 29.30 -24.70
CA SER A 25 -8.63 29.20 -24.95
C SER A 25 -8.24 27.96 -25.76
N LEU A 26 -9.04 26.89 -25.67
CA LEU A 26 -8.87 25.64 -26.42
C LEU A 26 -9.65 25.65 -27.77
N GLY A 27 -10.41 26.71 -28.05
CA GLY A 27 -11.28 26.77 -29.20
C GLY A 27 -12.46 25.79 -29.16
N LEU A 28 -12.95 25.48 -27.98
CA LEU A 28 -14.04 24.53 -27.71
C LEU A 28 -15.29 25.25 -27.22
N LYS A 29 -16.47 24.73 -27.58
CA LYS A 29 -17.76 25.36 -27.21
C LYS A 29 -18.25 24.95 -25.83
N ASN A 30 -18.02 23.71 -25.43
CA ASN A 30 -18.52 23.15 -24.19
C ASN A 30 -17.66 21.94 -23.75
N ILE A 31 -17.92 21.45 -22.54
CA ILE A 31 -17.25 20.29 -21.94
C ILE A 31 -17.47 19.02 -22.76
N ASP A 32 -18.67 18.81 -23.31
CA ASP A 32 -18.98 17.61 -24.11
C ASP A 32 -18.11 17.54 -25.37
N GLU A 33 -17.85 18.68 -25.99
CA GLU A 33 -16.92 18.74 -27.12
C GLU A 33 -15.50 18.37 -26.70
N LEU A 34 -15.05 18.82 -25.52
CA LEU A 34 -13.76 18.45 -24.95
C LEU A 34 -13.68 16.94 -24.70
N ILE A 35 -14.67 16.39 -24.04
CA ILE A 35 -14.78 14.94 -23.75
C ILE A 35 -14.72 14.13 -25.03
N ASN A 36 -15.57 14.47 -26.01
CA ASN A 36 -15.66 13.75 -27.28
C ASN A 36 -14.38 13.83 -28.14
N LYS A 37 -13.57 14.89 -27.97
CA LYS A 37 -12.27 15.01 -28.64
C LYS A 37 -11.12 14.31 -27.90
N THR A 38 -11.27 14.11 -26.60
CA THR A 38 -10.19 13.61 -25.72
C THR A 38 -10.34 12.11 -25.45
N ILE A 39 -11.58 11.64 -25.22
CA ILE A 39 -11.84 10.26 -24.83
C ILE A 39 -12.16 9.42 -26.08
N PRO A 40 -11.47 8.30 -26.33
CA PRO A 40 -11.82 7.35 -27.38
C PRO A 40 -13.25 6.84 -27.20
N LYS A 41 -13.98 6.69 -28.31
CA LYS A 41 -15.41 6.33 -28.31
C LYS A 41 -15.69 4.95 -27.73
N ASP A 42 -14.75 4.04 -27.83
CA ASP A 42 -14.85 2.64 -27.35
C ASP A 42 -14.73 2.52 -25.83
N ILE A 43 -14.23 3.55 -25.16
CA ILE A 43 -14.12 3.57 -23.68
C ILE A 43 -15.00 4.67 -23.05
N LEU A 44 -15.68 5.48 -23.84
CA LEU A 44 -16.56 6.55 -23.37
C LEU A 44 -17.85 5.95 -22.80
N ILE A 45 -18.07 6.13 -21.50
CA ILE A 45 -19.34 5.78 -20.84
C ILE A 45 -20.36 6.87 -21.15
N ASN A 46 -21.46 6.50 -21.81
CA ASN A 46 -22.54 7.41 -22.19
C ASN A 46 -23.73 7.41 -21.21
N GLU A 47 -23.64 6.62 -20.15
CA GLU A 47 -24.68 6.48 -19.14
C GLU A 47 -24.25 7.22 -17.87
N ASP A 48 -25.21 7.78 -17.14
CA ASP A 48 -24.96 8.34 -15.83
C ASP A 48 -24.50 7.26 -14.86
N LEU A 49 -23.57 7.61 -13.99
CA LEU A 49 -23.08 6.68 -12.96
C LEU A 49 -24.25 6.33 -12.02
N ASN A 50 -24.49 5.04 -11.83
CA ASN A 50 -25.48 4.54 -10.87
C ASN A 50 -24.97 4.68 -9.44
N VAL A 51 -24.85 5.91 -8.97
CA VAL A 51 -24.49 6.28 -7.58
C VAL A 51 -25.71 6.88 -6.90
N GLY A 52 -25.81 6.72 -5.59
CA GLY A 52 -26.91 7.29 -4.82
C GLY A 52 -26.89 8.82 -4.83
N GLU A 53 -27.99 9.41 -4.32
CA GLU A 53 -28.09 10.85 -4.15
C GLU A 53 -26.99 11.40 -3.21
N PRO A 54 -26.49 12.62 -3.46
CA PRO A 54 -25.49 13.25 -2.61
C PRO A 54 -25.99 13.41 -1.17
N MET A 55 -25.09 13.24 -0.21
CA MET A 55 -25.39 13.38 1.20
C MET A 55 -24.71 14.60 1.78
N SER A 56 -25.36 15.26 2.76
CA SER A 56 -24.67 16.22 3.63
C SER A 56 -23.64 15.49 4.52
N GLU A 57 -22.62 16.18 5.01
CA GLU A 57 -21.62 15.58 5.91
C GLU A 57 -22.26 14.89 7.12
N ALA A 58 -23.27 15.49 7.73
CA ALA A 58 -23.96 14.91 8.88
C ALA A 58 -24.64 13.57 8.52
N ARG A 59 -25.37 13.54 7.38
CA ARG A 59 -26.01 12.32 6.90
C ARG A 59 -25.00 11.25 6.50
N TYR A 60 -23.89 11.65 5.90
CA TYR A 60 -22.81 10.73 5.54
C TYR A 60 -22.19 10.11 6.80
N LEU A 61 -21.88 10.89 7.81
CA LEU A 61 -21.34 10.39 9.07
C LEU A 61 -22.29 9.40 9.75
N GLU A 62 -23.60 9.73 9.79
CA GLU A 62 -24.62 8.83 10.31
C GLU A 62 -24.68 7.52 9.49
N HIS A 63 -24.65 7.63 8.17
CA HIS A 63 -24.64 6.46 7.28
C HIS A 63 -23.43 5.55 7.54
N ILE A 64 -22.23 6.11 7.62
CA ILE A 64 -20.99 5.36 7.89
C ILE A 64 -21.02 4.72 9.29
N GLN A 65 -21.52 5.43 10.30
CA GLN A 65 -21.69 4.87 11.65
C GLN A 65 -22.67 3.68 11.63
N ASN A 66 -23.78 3.81 10.92
CA ASN A 66 -24.77 2.74 10.80
C ASN A 66 -24.21 1.54 10.01
N LEU A 67 -23.39 1.79 9.00
CA LEU A 67 -22.67 0.74 8.29
C LEU A 67 -21.65 0.05 9.20
N GLY A 68 -20.88 0.82 9.96
CA GLY A 68 -19.91 0.30 10.93
C GLY A 68 -20.55 -0.57 12.01
N ARG A 69 -21.75 -0.22 12.51
CA ARG A 69 -22.51 -1.01 13.51
C ARG A 69 -22.96 -2.38 13.00
N LYS A 70 -22.93 -2.64 11.70
CA LYS A 70 -23.21 -3.96 11.12
C LYS A 70 -22.08 -4.96 11.36
N ASN A 71 -20.86 -4.47 11.60
CA ASN A 71 -19.75 -5.32 11.98
C ASN A 71 -19.96 -5.89 13.38
N LYS A 72 -19.65 -7.16 13.52
CA LYS A 72 -19.71 -7.85 14.81
C LYS A 72 -18.31 -8.12 15.30
N THR A 73 -17.99 -7.66 16.50
CA THR A 73 -16.69 -7.91 17.12
C THR A 73 -16.73 -9.25 17.83
N TYR A 74 -15.89 -10.18 17.40
CA TYR A 74 -15.70 -11.49 18.03
C TYR A 74 -14.29 -11.61 18.59
N ARG A 75 -14.10 -12.51 19.57
CA ARG A 75 -12.77 -12.91 19.97
C ARG A 75 -12.14 -13.76 18.86
N SER A 76 -10.99 -13.33 18.35
CA SER A 76 -10.26 -14.06 17.31
C SER A 76 -9.48 -15.24 17.91
N TYR A 77 -9.57 -16.38 17.26
CA TYR A 77 -8.79 -17.59 17.54
C TYR A 77 -8.10 -18.11 16.27
N ILE A 78 -7.90 -17.26 15.28
CA ILE A 78 -7.31 -17.65 14.00
C ILE A 78 -5.86 -18.14 14.19
N GLY A 79 -5.09 -17.50 15.08
CA GLY A 79 -3.66 -17.80 15.25
C GLY A 79 -2.84 -17.39 14.03
N LEU A 80 -1.77 -18.15 13.71
CA LEU A 80 -0.93 -17.97 12.52
C LEU A 80 -0.34 -16.55 12.36
N GLY A 81 -0.04 -15.86 13.46
CA GLY A 81 0.46 -14.48 13.46
C GLY A 81 -0.61 -13.39 13.48
N TYR A 82 -1.90 -13.72 13.39
CA TYR A 82 -3.01 -12.76 13.43
C TYR A 82 -3.51 -12.55 14.86
N TYR A 83 -2.85 -11.66 15.60
CA TYR A 83 -3.17 -11.32 16.97
C TYR A 83 -3.62 -9.86 17.06
N ASN A 84 -4.49 -9.58 18.04
CA ASN A 84 -4.87 -8.22 18.37
C ASN A 84 -3.69 -7.47 18.99
N ASN A 85 -3.55 -6.21 18.62
CA ASN A 85 -2.56 -5.31 19.19
C ASN A 85 -3.23 -4.35 20.18
N ILE A 86 -2.48 -3.97 21.22
CA ILE A 86 -2.89 -2.91 22.15
C ILE A 86 -2.19 -1.64 21.70
N LEU A 87 -2.98 -0.66 21.23
CA LEU A 87 -2.47 0.65 20.85
C LEU A 87 -2.42 1.57 22.09
N PRO A 88 -1.23 2.00 22.56
CA PRO A 88 -1.15 2.99 23.64
C PRO A 88 -1.80 4.33 23.23
N GLY A 89 -2.60 4.91 24.14
CA GLY A 89 -3.32 6.16 23.85
C GLY A 89 -2.41 7.33 23.47
N VAL A 90 -1.18 7.36 24.00
CA VAL A 90 -0.17 8.37 23.63
C VAL A 90 0.25 8.24 22.17
N ILE A 91 0.42 7.03 21.64
CA ILE A 91 0.75 6.79 20.24
C ILE A 91 -0.43 7.16 19.35
N GLN A 92 -1.64 6.75 19.72
CA GLN A 92 -2.84 7.13 18.99
C GLN A 92 -2.94 8.65 18.82
N ARG A 93 -2.87 9.39 19.92
CA ARG A 93 -3.05 10.84 19.90
C ARG A 93 -1.88 11.58 19.24
N ASN A 94 -0.65 11.22 19.59
CA ASN A 94 0.52 12.04 19.23
C ASN A 94 1.15 11.62 17.90
N ILE A 95 0.85 10.44 17.39
CA ILE A 95 1.36 9.93 16.11
C ILE A 95 0.22 9.77 15.11
N LEU A 96 -0.75 8.89 15.38
CA LEU A 96 -1.78 8.55 14.40
C LEU A 96 -2.76 9.69 14.11
N GLU A 97 -3.06 10.53 15.10
CA GLU A 97 -3.96 11.68 14.94
C GLU A 97 -3.21 13.00 14.62
N ASN A 98 -1.89 12.98 14.64
CA ASN A 98 -1.09 14.18 14.40
C ASN A 98 -0.81 14.37 12.89
N PRO A 99 -1.33 15.43 12.25
CA PRO A 99 -1.14 15.67 10.82
C PRO A 99 0.31 15.97 10.43
N GLY A 100 1.21 16.25 11.37
CA GLY A 100 2.65 16.34 11.13
C GLY A 100 3.27 14.99 10.79
N TRP A 101 2.71 13.88 11.30
CA TRP A 101 3.17 12.53 11.05
C TRP A 101 2.43 11.86 9.87
N TYR A 102 1.10 11.97 9.81
CA TYR A 102 0.39 11.40 8.69
C TYR A 102 0.29 12.40 7.54
N THR A 103 0.74 12.02 6.37
CA THR A 103 0.53 12.76 5.14
C THR A 103 -0.15 11.86 4.12
N ALA A 104 -0.98 12.44 3.27
CA ALA A 104 -1.72 11.68 2.26
C ALA A 104 -0.81 11.23 1.09
N TYR A 105 0.40 11.79 0.98
CA TYR A 105 1.29 11.55 -0.14
C TYR A 105 2.32 10.47 0.15
N THR A 106 2.61 9.63 -0.84
CA THR A 106 3.73 8.69 -0.76
C THR A 106 5.06 9.45 -0.75
N PRO A 107 6.07 9.05 0.04
CA PRO A 107 7.29 9.83 0.27
C PRO A 107 8.30 9.77 -0.90
N TYR A 108 7.84 9.93 -2.14
CA TYR A 108 8.72 10.14 -3.29
C TYR A 108 9.42 11.50 -3.24
N GLN A 109 8.74 12.50 -2.69
CA GLN A 109 9.24 13.84 -2.48
C GLN A 109 9.17 14.15 -0.99
N ALA A 110 10.33 14.28 -0.37
CA ALA A 110 10.46 14.51 1.07
C ALA A 110 9.74 15.81 1.50
N GLU A 111 9.74 16.83 0.65
CA GLU A 111 9.14 18.14 0.92
C GLU A 111 7.62 18.04 1.17
N ILE A 112 6.95 17.10 0.53
CA ILE A 112 5.49 16.92 0.63
C ILE A 112 5.12 15.97 1.75
N SER A 113 5.99 15.01 2.09
CA SER A 113 5.69 13.91 3.02
C SER A 113 6.75 13.73 4.10
N GLN A 114 7.22 14.83 4.70
CA GLN A 114 8.28 14.83 5.70
C GLN A 114 7.96 13.98 6.93
N GLY A 115 6.72 14.03 7.44
CA GLY A 115 6.32 13.20 8.58
C GLY A 115 6.40 11.70 8.29
N ARG A 116 6.00 11.26 7.12
CA ARG A 116 6.17 9.86 6.68
C ARG A 116 7.63 9.47 6.51
N LEU A 117 8.44 10.35 5.95
CA LEU A 117 9.87 10.09 5.80
C LEU A 117 10.53 9.94 7.17
N GLU A 118 10.22 10.79 8.14
CA GLU A 118 10.71 10.67 9.51
C GLU A 118 10.26 9.37 10.17
N ALA A 119 9.01 8.96 9.97
CA ALA A 119 8.51 7.67 10.47
C ALA A 119 9.27 6.47 9.88
N LEU A 120 9.63 6.51 8.59
CA LEU A 120 10.43 5.47 7.95
C LEU A 120 11.84 5.39 8.54
N PHE A 121 12.51 6.51 8.79
CA PHE A 121 13.81 6.54 9.45
C PHE A 121 13.75 6.01 10.88
N ASN A 122 12.73 6.39 11.64
CA ASN A 122 12.52 5.88 13.00
C ASN A 122 12.32 4.36 12.99
N PHE A 123 11.54 3.82 12.04
CA PHE A 123 11.37 2.38 11.87
C PHE A 123 12.70 1.69 11.60
N GLN A 124 13.50 2.18 10.65
CA GLN A 124 14.80 1.60 10.32
C GLN A 124 15.74 1.57 11.55
N THR A 125 15.78 2.67 12.30
CA THR A 125 16.60 2.77 13.52
C THR A 125 16.14 1.76 14.56
N VAL A 126 14.84 1.68 14.84
CA VAL A 126 14.29 0.74 15.84
C VAL A 126 14.59 -0.70 15.48
N ILE A 127 14.40 -1.09 14.21
CA ILE A 127 14.68 -2.47 13.78
C ILE A 127 16.17 -2.78 13.85
N THR A 128 17.04 -1.86 13.45
CA THR A 128 18.50 -2.01 13.57
C THR A 128 18.91 -2.23 15.04
N ASP A 129 18.36 -1.42 15.94
CA ASP A 129 18.67 -1.52 17.38
C ASP A 129 18.16 -2.83 18.00
N LEU A 130 16.97 -3.29 17.60
CA LEU A 130 16.37 -4.52 18.13
C LEU A 130 17.03 -5.80 17.60
N THR A 131 17.53 -5.78 16.38
CA THR A 131 18.07 -6.98 15.71
C THR A 131 19.59 -7.05 15.73
N ALA A 132 20.28 -5.95 16.06
CA ALA A 132 21.72 -5.78 15.95
C ALA A 132 22.25 -5.97 14.51
N MET A 133 21.42 -5.81 13.51
CA MET A 133 21.82 -5.79 12.11
C MET A 133 22.48 -4.45 11.78
N GLU A 134 23.44 -4.45 10.88
CA GLU A 134 24.16 -3.22 10.50
C GLU A 134 23.29 -2.25 9.70
N ILE A 135 22.38 -2.78 8.90
CA ILE A 135 21.51 -2.01 8.00
C ILE A 135 20.11 -2.64 7.99
N THR A 136 19.12 -1.79 7.95
CA THR A 136 17.71 -2.17 7.77
C THR A 136 17.10 -1.28 6.69
N ASN A 137 16.27 -1.85 5.81
CA ASN A 137 15.45 -1.06 4.89
C ASN A 137 14.22 -0.47 5.59
N ALA A 138 13.45 0.34 4.89
CA ALA A 138 12.15 0.80 5.36
C ALA A 138 11.15 -0.38 5.47
N SER A 139 10.06 -0.17 6.22
CA SER A 139 9.01 -1.18 6.36
C SER A 139 8.43 -1.58 5.00
N LEU A 140 8.15 -2.85 4.83
CA LEU A 140 7.41 -3.40 3.71
C LEU A 140 5.93 -3.62 4.08
N LEU A 141 5.12 -4.07 3.13
CA LEU A 141 3.67 -4.23 3.33
C LEU A 141 3.34 -5.17 4.49
N ASP A 142 3.99 -6.35 4.52
CA ASP A 142 3.82 -7.39 5.53
C ASP A 142 5.06 -8.31 5.60
N GLU A 143 5.07 -9.24 6.56
CA GLU A 143 6.18 -10.17 6.76
C GLU A 143 6.37 -11.12 5.57
N ALA A 144 5.29 -11.57 4.95
CA ALA A 144 5.36 -12.49 3.83
C ALA A 144 5.97 -11.80 2.59
N THR A 145 5.55 -10.58 2.31
CA THR A 145 6.14 -9.74 1.26
C THR A 145 7.61 -9.43 1.56
N ALA A 146 7.94 -9.11 2.80
CA ALA A 146 9.32 -8.85 3.20
C ALA A 146 10.23 -10.06 2.95
N ALA A 147 9.77 -11.26 3.29
CA ALA A 147 10.51 -12.50 3.05
C ALA A 147 10.68 -12.78 1.55
N ALA A 148 9.64 -12.54 0.73
CA ALA A 148 9.71 -12.70 -0.72
C ALA A 148 10.63 -11.67 -1.38
N GLU A 149 10.65 -10.43 -0.90
CA GLU A 149 11.60 -9.40 -1.35
C GLU A 149 13.04 -9.74 -0.95
N ALA A 150 13.26 -10.30 0.25
CA ALA A 150 14.56 -10.79 0.68
C ALA A 150 15.08 -11.91 -0.26
N MET A 151 14.22 -12.83 -0.69
CA MET A 151 14.56 -13.84 -1.68
C MET A 151 15.02 -13.18 -3.00
N SER A 152 14.24 -12.22 -3.51
CA SER A 152 14.54 -11.53 -4.76
C SER A 152 15.85 -10.75 -4.68
N LEU A 153 16.08 -10.06 -3.56
CA LEU A 153 17.31 -9.32 -3.29
C LEU A 153 18.53 -10.26 -3.24
N SER A 154 18.43 -11.36 -2.50
CA SER A 154 19.50 -12.35 -2.37
C SER A 154 19.85 -12.96 -3.73
N TYR A 155 18.84 -13.27 -4.55
CA TYR A 155 19.03 -13.77 -5.91
C TYR A 155 19.78 -12.76 -6.77
N GLN A 156 19.36 -11.50 -6.78
CA GLN A 156 20.02 -10.46 -7.57
C GLN A 156 21.46 -10.21 -7.10
N CYS A 157 21.70 -10.13 -5.79
CA CYS A 157 23.04 -9.96 -5.23
C CYS A 157 23.97 -11.11 -5.64
N LYS A 158 23.48 -12.36 -5.57
CA LYS A 158 24.27 -13.55 -5.93
C LYS A 158 24.62 -13.59 -7.43
N HIS A 159 23.75 -13.04 -8.28
CA HIS A 159 23.92 -13.11 -9.75
C HIS A 159 24.54 -11.85 -10.35
N ARG A 160 24.66 -10.76 -9.61
CA ARG A 160 25.09 -9.45 -10.11
C ARG A 160 26.44 -9.48 -10.85
N ASP A 161 27.41 -10.19 -10.31
CA ASP A 161 28.81 -10.12 -10.78
C ASP A 161 29.30 -11.42 -11.42
N LYS A 162 28.43 -12.43 -11.59
CA LYS A 162 28.81 -13.75 -12.06
C LYS A 162 28.01 -14.18 -13.28
N LYS A 163 28.59 -14.07 -14.45
CA LYS A 163 27.99 -14.48 -15.73
C LYS A 163 27.61 -15.97 -15.79
N ASN A 164 28.08 -16.83 -14.88
CA ASN A 164 27.85 -18.28 -14.85
C ASN A 164 27.44 -18.78 -13.46
N ASN A 165 26.69 -18.00 -12.69
CA ASN A 165 26.17 -18.49 -11.42
C ASN A 165 24.89 -19.30 -11.66
N SER A 166 24.93 -20.61 -11.35
CA SER A 166 23.78 -21.52 -11.48
C SER A 166 22.97 -21.68 -10.20
N ALA A 167 23.32 -20.95 -9.13
CA ALA A 167 22.60 -21.03 -7.86
C ALA A 167 21.14 -20.57 -8.06
N ASN A 168 20.20 -21.47 -7.82
CA ASN A 168 18.77 -21.22 -8.06
C ASN A 168 17.87 -21.80 -6.97
N VAL A 169 18.42 -22.09 -5.78
CA VAL A 169 17.66 -22.64 -4.66
C VAL A 169 17.61 -21.61 -3.52
N PHE A 170 16.41 -21.37 -3.02
CA PHE A 170 16.15 -20.59 -1.81
C PHE A 170 15.63 -21.50 -0.71
N LEU A 171 16.21 -21.41 0.48
CA LEU A 171 15.84 -22.22 1.65
C LEU A 171 14.80 -21.48 2.50
N ILE A 172 13.77 -22.18 2.93
CA ILE A 172 12.74 -21.66 3.83
C ILE A 172 12.57 -22.61 5.01
N SER A 173 12.51 -22.07 6.22
CA SER A 173 12.20 -22.87 7.39
C SER A 173 10.74 -23.37 7.34
N ASP A 174 10.53 -24.65 7.67
CA ASP A 174 9.20 -25.23 7.86
C ASP A 174 8.43 -24.66 9.07
N GLN A 175 9.12 -23.86 9.90
CA GLN A 175 8.53 -23.16 11.04
C GLN A 175 7.95 -21.78 10.66
N CYS A 176 8.12 -21.33 9.42
CA CYS A 176 7.46 -20.10 8.94
C CYS A 176 5.94 -20.31 8.85
N PHE A 177 5.19 -19.22 8.98
CA PHE A 177 3.74 -19.28 8.76
C PHE A 177 3.41 -19.76 7.35
N PRO A 178 2.34 -20.57 7.18
CA PRO A 178 1.96 -21.10 5.88
C PRO A 178 1.77 -20.01 4.83
N GLN A 179 1.12 -18.89 5.17
CA GLN A 179 0.91 -17.77 4.27
C GLN A 179 2.23 -17.13 3.82
N THR A 180 3.24 -17.06 4.67
CA THR A 180 4.57 -16.54 4.29
C THR A 180 5.22 -17.45 3.26
N ILE A 181 5.17 -18.78 3.49
CA ILE A 181 5.68 -19.78 2.57
C ILE A 181 4.96 -19.69 1.20
N ASP A 182 3.64 -19.52 1.20
CA ASP A 182 2.85 -19.48 -0.03
C ASP A 182 3.14 -18.21 -0.86
N VAL A 183 3.34 -17.06 -0.22
CA VAL A 183 3.74 -15.83 -0.93
C VAL A 183 5.13 -15.98 -1.55
N ILE A 184 6.10 -16.55 -0.82
CA ILE A 184 7.44 -16.79 -1.35
C ILE A 184 7.38 -17.75 -2.55
N LYS A 185 6.64 -18.85 -2.45
CA LYS A 185 6.44 -19.80 -3.55
C LYS A 185 5.88 -19.13 -4.80
N THR A 186 4.81 -18.34 -4.63
CA THR A 186 4.15 -17.64 -5.74
C THR A 186 5.13 -16.71 -6.46
N ARG A 187 5.91 -15.96 -5.69
CA ARG A 187 6.95 -15.08 -6.26
C ARG A 187 8.07 -15.88 -6.94
N ALA A 188 8.52 -16.96 -6.32
CA ALA A 188 9.57 -17.81 -6.84
C ALA A 188 9.20 -18.47 -8.18
N GLU A 189 7.97 -19.00 -8.29
CA GLU A 189 7.47 -19.62 -9.51
C GLU A 189 7.50 -18.67 -10.71
N SER A 190 7.12 -17.41 -10.50
CA SER A 190 7.04 -16.41 -11.58
C SER A 190 8.39 -16.10 -12.22
N ILE A 191 9.50 -16.35 -11.52
CA ILE A 191 10.87 -16.09 -11.97
C ILE A 191 11.75 -17.34 -12.02
N GLY A 192 11.14 -18.52 -11.84
CA GLY A 192 11.81 -19.81 -11.98
C GLY A 192 12.78 -20.18 -10.86
N ILE A 193 12.64 -19.60 -9.67
CA ILE A 193 13.43 -19.94 -8.48
C ILE A 193 12.89 -21.22 -7.84
N LYS A 194 13.77 -22.12 -7.44
CA LYS A 194 13.44 -23.36 -6.74
C LYS A 194 13.39 -23.10 -5.22
N ILE A 195 12.28 -23.49 -4.59
CA ILE A 195 12.12 -23.40 -3.14
C ILE A 195 12.36 -24.77 -2.50
N LYS A 196 13.15 -24.79 -1.43
CA LYS A 196 13.33 -25.96 -0.56
C LYS A 196 12.88 -25.61 0.85
N ILE A 197 11.89 -26.35 1.37
CA ILE A 197 11.32 -26.14 2.68
C ILE A 197 11.76 -27.28 3.57
N GLU A 198 12.44 -26.96 4.66
CA GLU A 198 12.91 -27.95 5.62
C GLU A 198 13.18 -27.30 6.98
N ASN A 199 13.45 -28.11 8.00
CA ASN A 199 13.86 -27.58 9.30
C ASN A 199 15.18 -26.82 9.16
N HIS A 200 15.23 -25.59 9.65
CA HIS A 200 16.40 -24.71 9.53
C HIS A 200 17.69 -25.29 10.09
N ASN A 201 17.60 -26.22 11.08
CA ASN A 201 18.76 -26.92 11.62
C ASN A 201 19.38 -27.93 10.62
N ASN A 202 18.65 -28.28 9.57
CA ASN A 202 19.07 -29.22 8.53
C ASN A 202 19.50 -28.50 7.23
N PHE A 203 19.56 -27.19 7.22
CA PHE A 203 19.95 -26.43 6.03
C PHE A 203 21.38 -26.79 5.59
N ILE A 204 21.50 -27.14 4.33
CA ILE A 204 22.81 -27.39 3.66
C ILE A 204 23.00 -26.27 2.64
N PHE A 205 24.01 -25.46 2.87
CA PHE A 205 24.38 -24.35 1.98
C PHE A 205 25.35 -24.86 0.89
N SER A 206 24.77 -25.54 -0.11
CA SER A 206 25.47 -26.02 -1.29
C SER A 206 25.65 -24.90 -2.33
N GLU A 207 26.44 -25.15 -3.38
CA GLU A 207 26.74 -24.16 -4.42
C GLU A 207 25.51 -23.68 -5.20
N ASP A 208 24.45 -24.48 -5.25
CA ASP A 208 23.18 -24.16 -5.89
C ASP A 208 22.24 -23.31 -5.01
N VAL A 209 22.57 -23.09 -3.74
CA VAL A 209 21.82 -22.27 -2.81
C VAL A 209 22.33 -20.82 -2.88
N PHE A 210 21.40 -19.89 -3.06
CA PHE A 210 21.73 -18.46 -3.07
C PHE A 210 21.27 -17.71 -1.82
N GLY A 211 20.35 -18.27 -1.04
CA GLY A 211 19.83 -17.65 0.18
C GLY A 211 18.92 -18.59 0.96
#